data_12e35477554deefcc44f727b7d81c586
#
_entry.id   12e35477554deefcc44f727b7d81c586
#
_cell.length_a   1.000
_cell.length_b   1.000
_cell.length_c   1.000
_cell.angle_alpha   90.00
_cell.angle_beta   90.00
_cell.angle_gamma   90.00
#
_symmetry.space_group_name_H-M   'P 1'
#
loop_
_entity.id
_entity.type
_entity.pdbx_description
1 polymer ?
#
loop_
_entity_poly.entity_id
_entity_poly.type
_entity_poly.pdbx_seq_one_letter_code
_entity_poly.pdbx_strand_id
1 'polypeptide(L)'
;MFVRSVKAPRGKYEYLRLVESYRQGTKVKQRIVVHLGRKDLLAPHLDTLVRLLQTDSSSSRWVRSEDITTPQAATWGPLLVIRHLFAKLALDRMLDAGGSPLRHGQPLSERLFPLLANRLTRPGSEHALAPWLEEFYVCTAPGRRWKPQWKPSHRVKVSFEQLKLWYQTLDDLLAQKARLEKELYLELRHLFSLQPDLVFYDLTSTYFEGTGPASLARFGYSRDERPRNRQILVGVVMMDGWPIAHHVFAGNRLDQSTVLEVVEDLRQRFGLNRMILVGDRGLVTLRNLEELHQAQQGYLLGLQRRNRQNVYEYIQQAEARSDWQECPAGITASEKSAVPRTRVVEVPGRQPGVRIFVVHSEEREQYERSLRELAVERVRKSLEGLQAQVEKGELKAADKIGAAAASKLRRHHGHRYFAWELRQGKFRFFEHPLNLRREKALEGKYVIQTEEPHLTPLQAVAAYKQLNEVERAFAHLKHLVELRPVFHQQEERVRAHVFVAALALLVDRALEKELQTASSGLSSPAAWQALETIRCVEVGLGSGHKLCVTRGSQHAASVLRALRITELDPPRPASGQEYVM
;
A
#
# COMPACT_ATOMS: atom_id res chain seq x y z
N MET A 1 18.30 -3.93 -48.10
CA MET A 1 18.75 -4.93 -49.09
C MET A 1 18.11 -6.28 -48.75
N PHE A 2 17.83 -7.13 -49.74
CA PHE A 2 17.30 -8.47 -49.57
C PHE A 2 17.66 -9.37 -50.75
N VAL A 3 17.67 -10.68 -50.53
CA VAL A 3 17.95 -11.64 -51.59
C VAL A 3 16.64 -11.99 -52.29
N ARG A 4 16.62 -11.87 -53.63
CA ARG A 4 15.47 -12.20 -54.47
C ARG A 4 15.80 -13.35 -55.43
N SER A 5 14.90 -14.37 -55.47
CA SER A 5 14.98 -15.41 -56.51
C SER A 5 14.22 -14.95 -57.77
N VAL A 6 14.88 -15.06 -58.93
CA VAL A 6 14.33 -14.63 -60.22
C VAL A 6 14.47 -15.76 -61.22
N LYS A 7 13.38 -16.17 -61.89
CA LYS A 7 13.43 -17.12 -63.02
C LYS A 7 13.91 -16.42 -64.27
N ALA A 8 14.77 -17.08 -65.02
CA ALA A 8 15.16 -16.58 -66.33
C ALA A 8 13.96 -16.61 -67.31
N PRO A 9 13.77 -15.60 -68.20
CA PRO A 9 12.54 -15.47 -69.01
C PRO A 9 12.26 -16.64 -69.96
N ARG A 10 13.25 -17.46 -70.28
CA ARG A 10 13.13 -18.69 -71.13
C ARG A 10 13.92 -19.86 -70.54
N GLY A 11 14.28 -19.80 -69.24
CA GLY A 11 15.20 -20.77 -68.64
C GLY A 11 14.58 -21.64 -67.56
N LYS A 12 15.11 -22.86 -67.45
CA LYS A 12 14.73 -23.89 -66.48
C LYS A 12 15.26 -23.57 -65.04
N TYR A 13 16.03 -22.52 -64.87
CA TYR A 13 16.79 -22.24 -63.65
C TYR A 13 16.36 -20.93 -62.95
N GLU A 14 16.46 -20.94 -61.62
CA GLU A 14 16.32 -19.73 -60.78
C GLU A 14 17.69 -19.17 -60.40
N TYR A 15 17.77 -17.82 -60.34
CA TYR A 15 18.98 -17.11 -59.99
C TYR A 15 18.74 -16.27 -58.75
N LEU A 16 19.69 -16.29 -57.83
CA LEU A 16 19.69 -15.41 -56.65
C LEU A 16 20.37 -14.08 -56.96
N ARG A 17 19.73 -13.00 -56.56
CA ARG A 17 20.22 -11.64 -56.72
C ARG A 17 20.09 -10.87 -55.39
N LEU A 18 21.10 -10.11 -55.03
CA LEU A 18 21.01 -9.14 -53.95
C LEU A 18 20.42 -7.83 -54.51
N VAL A 19 19.32 -7.39 -53.95
CA VAL A 19 18.54 -6.25 -54.45
C VAL A 19 18.41 -5.23 -53.33
N GLU A 20 18.58 -3.97 -53.67
CA GLU A 20 18.35 -2.85 -52.78
C GLU A 20 17.11 -2.06 -53.23
N SER A 21 16.22 -1.76 -52.31
CA SER A 21 15.11 -0.85 -52.55
C SER A 21 15.54 0.56 -52.15
N TYR A 22 15.31 1.55 -53.05
CA TYR A 22 15.54 2.95 -52.77
C TYR A 22 14.36 3.81 -53.23
N ARG A 23 14.22 4.96 -52.63
CA ARG A 23 13.16 5.91 -52.99
C ARG A 23 13.70 6.94 -54.01
N GLN A 24 12.94 7.13 -55.07
CA GLN A 24 13.13 8.24 -56.01
C GLN A 24 11.82 9.03 -56.09
N GLY A 25 11.76 10.15 -55.41
CA GLY A 25 10.51 10.90 -55.19
C GLY A 25 9.51 10.07 -54.39
N THR A 26 8.27 9.95 -54.89
CA THR A 26 7.18 9.15 -54.29
C THR A 26 7.23 7.66 -54.62
N LYS A 27 8.09 7.23 -55.54
CA LYS A 27 8.16 5.85 -56.05
C LYS A 27 9.30 5.07 -55.41
N VAL A 28 9.03 3.83 -54.97
CA VAL A 28 10.04 2.89 -54.52
C VAL A 28 10.54 2.14 -55.75
N LYS A 29 11.84 2.24 -56.02
CA LYS A 29 12.55 1.50 -57.07
C LYS A 29 13.49 0.47 -56.47
N GLN A 30 13.81 -0.56 -57.26
CA GLN A 30 14.79 -1.59 -56.89
C GLN A 30 15.96 -1.61 -57.86
N ARG A 31 17.16 -1.73 -57.31
CA ARG A 31 18.37 -1.95 -58.13
C ARG A 31 19.02 -3.27 -57.71
N ILE A 32 19.60 -3.96 -58.68
CA ILE A 32 20.38 -5.17 -58.42
C ILE A 32 21.77 -4.69 -57.98
N VAL A 33 22.19 -5.11 -56.79
CA VAL A 33 23.49 -4.81 -56.22
C VAL A 33 24.54 -5.80 -56.76
N VAL A 34 24.17 -7.10 -56.72
CA VAL A 34 25.03 -8.17 -57.20
C VAL A 34 24.20 -9.41 -57.66
N HIS A 35 24.70 -10.10 -58.66
CA HIS A 35 24.18 -11.42 -59.05
C HIS A 35 24.95 -12.49 -58.28
N LEU A 36 24.24 -13.29 -57.44
CA LEU A 36 24.86 -14.33 -56.62
C LEU A 36 25.08 -15.64 -57.37
N GLY A 37 24.29 -15.89 -58.43
CA GLY A 37 24.42 -17.09 -59.23
C GLY A 37 23.14 -17.97 -59.28
N ARG A 38 23.27 -19.17 -59.83
CA ARG A 38 22.15 -20.13 -59.91
C ARG A 38 21.83 -20.67 -58.53
N LYS A 39 20.51 -20.69 -58.20
CA LYS A 39 20.00 -21.09 -56.88
C LYS A 39 20.31 -22.56 -56.58
N ASP A 40 20.16 -23.47 -57.57
CA ASP A 40 20.42 -24.90 -57.42
C ASP A 40 21.90 -25.20 -57.15
N LEU A 41 22.83 -24.44 -57.75
CA LEU A 41 24.27 -24.57 -57.50
C LEU A 41 24.69 -23.96 -56.14
N LEU A 42 24.04 -22.88 -55.73
CA LEU A 42 24.36 -22.20 -54.49
C LEU A 42 23.72 -22.84 -53.24
N ALA A 43 22.56 -23.50 -53.40
CA ALA A 43 21.81 -24.08 -52.28
C ALA A 43 22.64 -25.02 -51.37
N PRO A 44 23.49 -25.92 -51.90
CA PRO A 44 24.32 -26.79 -51.05
C PRO A 44 25.43 -26.06 -50.29
N HIS A 45 25.78 -24.83 -50.74
CA HIS A 45 26.89 -24.06 -50.22
C HIS A 45 26.46 -22.78 -49.48
N LEU A 46 25.17 -22.55 -49.30
CA LEU A 46 24.65 -21.33 -48.66
C LEU A 46 25.20 -21.12 -47.24
N ASP A 47 25.28 -22.17 -46.45
CA ASP A 47 25.84 -22.10 -45.11
C ASP A 47 27.32 -21.75 -45.07
N THR A 48 28.08 -22.24 -46.05
CA THR A 48 29.49 -21.92 -46.20
C THR A 48 29.68 -20.47 -46.64
N LEU A 49 28.87 -19.97 -47.59
CA LEU A 49 28.86 -18.61 -48.03
C LEU A 49 28.49 -17.63 -46.91
N VAL A 50 27.47 -17.95 -46.15
CA VAL A 50 27.06 -17.14 -44.96
C VAL A 50 28.22 -17.07 -43.97
N ARG A 51 28.89 -18.18 -43.68
CA ARG A 51 30.04 -18.22 -42.76
C ARG A 51 31.24 -17.38 -43.26
N LEU A 52 31.56 -17.43 -44.54
CA LEU A 52 32.62 -16.64 -45.17
C LEU A 52 32.27 -15.14 -45.14
N LEU A 53 31.03 -14.78 -45.46
CA LEU A 53 30.57 -13.38 -45.40
C LEU A 53 30.54 -12.85 -43.97
N GLN A 54 30.37 -13.71 -42.97
CA GLN A 54 30.46 -13.34 -41.55
C GLN A 54 31.88 -13.03 -41.09
N THR A 55 32.90 -13.75 -41.64
CA THR A 55 34.33 -13.48 -41.34
C THR A 55 34.82 -12.18 -41.95
N ASP A 56 34.28 -11.77 -43.09
CA ASP A 56 34.70 -10.54 -43.80
C ASP A 56 33.90 -9.29 -43.35
N SER A 57 32.77 -9.45 -42.63
CA SER A 57 32.00 -8.30 -42.16
C SER A 57 32.42 -7.90 -40.74
N SER A 58 33.17 -6.81 -40.61
CA SER A 58 33.58 -6.25 -39.32
C SER A 58 32.46 -5.65 -38.48
N SER A 59 31.21 -5.56 -38.98
CA SER A 59 30.14 -4.81 -38.35
C SER A 59 28.81 -5.57 -38.11
N SER A 60 28.65 -6.82 -38.62
CA SER A 60 27.38 -7.54 -38.50
C SER A 60 27.58 -9.02 -38.13
N ARG A 61 27.17 -9.44 -36.95
CA ARG A 61 27.08 -10.85 -36.59
C ARG A 61 25.73 -11.38 -37.03
N TRP A 62 25.73 -12.35 -37.96
CA TRP A 62 24.53 -13.09 -38.37
C TRP A 62 24.32 -14.27 -37.43
N VAL A 63 23.10 -14.40 -36.85
CA VAL A 63 22.72 -15.52 -35.98
C VAL A 63 21.53 -16.21 -36.63
N ARG A 64 21.53 -17.54 -36.66
CA ARG A 64 20.36 -18.31 -37.13
C ARG A 64 19.22 -18.14 -36.12
N SER A 65 17.97 -18.13 -36.60
CA SER A 65 16.79 -18.03 -35.73
C SER A 65 16.71 -19.15 -34.70
N GLU A 66 17.20 -20.33 -35.04
CA GLU A 66 17.29 -21.50 -34.17
C GLU A 66 18.36 -21.41 -33.08
N ASP A 67 19.36 -20.54 -33.25
CA ASP A 67 20.44 -20.27 -32.27
C ASP A 67 20.06 -19.15 -31.29
N ILE A 68 18.87 -18.55 -31.45
CA ILE A 68 18.36 -17.55 -30.51
C ILE A 68 17.72 -18.25 -29.33
N THR A 69 18.25 -18.01 -28.16
CA THR A 69 17.73 -18.56 -26.89
C THR A 69 17.35 -17.45 -25.92
N THR A 70 16.44 -17.74 -25.01
CA THR A 70 16.06 -16.82 -23.91
C THR A 70 16.27 -17.53 -22.58
N PRO A 71 17.51 -17.64 -22.12
CA PRO A 71 17.84 -18.43 -20.93
C PRO A 71 17.23 -17.88 -19.65
N GLN A 72 17.02 -16.58 -19.56
CA GLN A 72 16.47 -15.95 -18.37
C GLN A 72 15.58 -14.74 -18.71
N ALA A 73 14.46 -14.62 -17.96
CA ALA A 73 13.62 -13.45 -17.95
C ALA A 73 13.29 -13.10 -16.48
N ALA A 74 13.61 -11.87 -16.06
CA ALA A 74 13.37 -11.41 -14.69
C ALA A 74 12.51 -10.16 -14.67
N THR A 75 11.64 -10.03 -13.68
CA THR A 75 10.76 -8.86 -13.50
C THR A 75 11.60 -7.62 -13.19
N TRP A 76 11.36 -6.52 -13.93
CA TRP A 76 12.13 -5.30 -13.80
C TRP A 76 11.29 -4.05 -13.52
N GLY A 77 10.12 -3.91 -14.12
CA GLY A 77 9.34 -2.67 -14.08
C GLY A 77 9.06 -2.11 -12.67
N PRO A 78 8.64 -2.92 -11.69
CA PRO A 78 8.49 -2.43 -10.33
C PRO A 78 9.79 -1.86 -9.75
N LEU A 79 10.92 -2.52 -9.98
CA LEU A 79 12.22 -2.10 -9.46
C LEU A 79 12.70 -0.78 -10.07
N LEU A 80 12.44 -0.59 -11.37
CA LEU A 80 12.69 0.66 -12.07
C LEU A 80 11.92 1.82 -11.42
N VAL A 81 10.63 1.62 -11.17
CA VAL A 81 9.76 2.63 -10.55
C VAL A 81 10.16 2.88 -9.09
N ILE A 82 10.45 1.83 -8.31
CA ILE A 82 10.93 1.99 -6.93
C ILE A 82 12.24 2.79 -6.91
N ARG A 83 13.19 2.50 -7.80
CA ARG A 83 14.46 3.24 -7.91
C ARG A 83 14.23 4.72 -8.25
N HIS A 84 13.33 4.99 -9.18
CA HIS A 84 12.96 6.35 -9.54
C HIS A 84 12.36 7.12 -8.36
N LEU A 85 11.40 6.52 -7.64
CA LEU A 85 10.78 7.14 -6.47
C LEU A 85 11.76 7.28 -5.29
N PHE A 86 12.67 6.32 -5.11
CA PHE A 86 13.74 6.38 -4.13
C PHE A 86 14.62 7.62 -4.32
N ALA A 87 15.04 7.86 -5.57
CA ALA A 87 15.82 9.05 -5.93
C ALA A 87 14.98 10.34 -5.79
N LYS A 88 13.71 10.33 -6.21
CA LYS A 88 12.80 11.49 -6.10
C LYS A 88 12.57 11.92 -4.65
N LEU A 89 12.49 10.96 -3.72
CA LEU A 89 12.38 11.21 -2.28
C LEU A 89 13.75 11.45 -1.61
N ALA A 90 14.83 11.51 -2.38
CA ALA A 90 16.21 11.65 -1.91
C ALA A 90 16.63 10.61 -0.85
N LEU A 91 15.98 9.43 -0.84
CA LEU A 91 16.24 8.37 0.15
C LEU A 91 17.66 7.82 0.05
N ASP A 92 18.21 7.70 -1.15
CA ASP A 92 19.59 7.28 -1.40
C ASP A 92 20.58 8.23 -0.70
N ARG A 93 20.46 9.53 -0.97
CA ARG A 93 21.29 10.57 -0.37
C ARG A 93 21.19 10.58 1.15
N MET A 94 19.97 10.55 1.69
CA MET A 94 19.74 10.60 3.13
C MET A 94 20.29 9.37 3.85
N LEU A 95 20.08 8.18 3.30
CA LEU A 95 20.59 6.93 3.89
C LEU A 95 22.11 6.89 3.92
N ASP A 96 22.78 7.37 2.88
CA ASP A 96 24.23 7.30 2.75
C ASP A 96 24.94 8.42 3.52
N ALA A 97 24.29 9.57 3.71
CA ALA A 97 24.83 10.69 4.51
C ALA A 97 24.94 10.38 6.02
N GLY A 98 24.26 9.34 6.52
CA GLY A 98 24.20 9.01 7.95
C GLY A 98 25.44 8.32 8.54
N GLY A 99 26.51 8.18 7.77
CA GLY A 99 27.76 7.59 8.28
C GLY A 99 27.71 6.09 8.55
N SER A 100 26.70 5.36 8.03
CA SER A 100 26.69 3.90 8.13
C SER A 100 27.89 3.28 7.42
N PRO A 101 28.51 2.22 8.00
CA PRO A 101 29.66 1.59 7.40
C PRO A 101 29.32 0.97 6.03
N LEU A 102 30.24 1.04 5.11
CA LEU A 102 30.18 0.23 3.89
C LEU A 102 30.29 -1.25 4.27
N ARG A 103 29.37 -2.07 3.78
CA ARG A 103 29.44 -3.52 3.94
C ARG A 103 29.57 -4.19 2.58
N HIS A 104 30.57 -5.04 2.42
CA HIS A 104 30.91 -5.59 1.09
C HIS A 104 31.03 -4.51 -0.01
N GLY A 105 31.55 -3.34 0.37
CA GLY A 105 31.69 -2.19 -0.54
C GLY A 105 30.38 -1.53 -0.95
N GLN A 106 29.24 -1.87 -0.29
CA GLN A 106 27.92 -1.30 -0.58
C GLN A 106 27.50 -0.29 0.49
N PRO A 107 26.98 0.89 0.12
CA PRO A 107 26.37 1.84 1.03
C PRO A 107 25.03 1.33 1.56
N LEU A 108 24.46 1.98 2.57
CA LEU A 108 23.21 1.56 3.19
C LEU A 108 22.03 1.61 2.21
N SER A 109 21.95 2.64 1.36
CA SER A 109 20.91 2.79 0.35
C SER A 109 20.80 1.56 -0.57
N GLU A 110 21.95 1.07 -1.08
CA GLU A 110 22.00 -0.07 -1.99
C GLU A 110 21.71 -1.41 -1.28
N ARG A 111 22.06 -1.53 0.01
CA ARG A 111 21.74 -2.72 0.81
C ARG A 111 20.28 -2.76 1.25
N LEU A 112 19.68 -1.59 1.50
CA LEU A 112 18.28 -1.47 1.89
C LEU A 112 17.34 -1.68 0.70
N PHE A 113 17.76 -1.28 -0.50
CA PHE A 113 16.91 -1.32 -1.69
C PHE A 113 16.27 -2.70 -1.95
N PRO A 114 16.98 -3.85 -1.90
CA PRO A 114 16.36 -5.17 -2.06
C PRO A 114 15.31 -5.49 -0.99
N LEU A 115 15.56 -5.12 0.27
CA LEU A 115 14.62 -5.34 1.38
C LEU A 115 13.33 -4.56 1.17
N LEU A 116 13.43 -3.28 0.80
CA LEU A 116 12.30 -2.42 0.53
C LEU A 116 11.54 -2.84 -0.73
N ALA A 117 12.25 -3.14 -1.81
CA ALA A 117 11.65 -3.57 -3.07
C ALA A 117 10.90 -4.91 -2.92
N ASN A 118 11.45 -5.84 -2.15
CA ASN A 118 10.76 -7.07 -1.82
C ASN A 118 9.43 -6.82 -1.11
N ARG A 119 9.37 -5.85 -0.16
CA ARG A 119 8.13 -5.48 0.52
C ARG A 119 7.04 -4.95 -0.41
N LEU A 120 7.40 -4.27 -1.49
CA LEU A 120 6.45 -3.69 -2.45
C LEU A 120 6.03 -4.64 -3.57
N THR A 121 6.81 -5.71 -3.82
CA THR A 121 6.58 -6.60 -4.96
C THR A 121 6.11 -7.99 -4.54
N ARG A 122 6.82 -8.62 -3.64
CA ARG A 122 6.50 -9.95 -3.09
C ARG A 122 6.96 -10.03 -1.65
N PRO A 123 6.18 -9.48 -0.72
CA PRO A 123 6.56 -9.43 0.69
C PRO A 123 6.97 -10.80 1.24
N GLY A 124 8.07 -10.83 1.99
CA GLY A 124 8.58 -12.05 2.56
C GLY A 124 9.59 -11.78 3.67
N SER A 125 10.08 -12.85 4.31
CA SER A 125 11.19 -12.76 5.27
C SER A 125 12.52 -12.60 4.54
N GLU A 126 13.56 -12.22 5.26
CA GLU A 126 14.92 -12.13 4.73
C GLU A 126 15.42 -13.47 4.15
N HIS A 127 14.88 -14.58 4.63
CA HIS A 127 15.13 -15.92 4.07
C HIS A 127 14.48 -16.12 2.69
N ALA A 128 13.40 -15.42 2.38
CA ALA A 128 12.70 -15.50 1.10
C ALA A 128 13.33 -14.61 0.01
N LEU A 129 14.32 -13.78 0.36
CA LEU A 129 14.97 -12.90 -0.62
C LEU A 129 15.76 -13.67 -1.69
N ALA A 130 16.35 -14.82 -1.39
CA ALA A 130 17.13 -15.56 -2.39
C ALA A 130 16.28 -16.03 -3.58
N PRO A 131 15.14 -16.73 -3.43
CA PRO A 131 14.27 -17.06 -4.55
C PRO A 131 13.68 -15.81 -5.23
N TRP A 132 13.38 -14.77 -4.48
CA TRP A 132 12.91 -13.50 -5.04
C TRP A 132 13.97 -12.84 -5.96
N LEU A 133 15.26 -12.87 -5.58
CA LEU A 133 16.36 -12.36 -6.41
C LEU A 133 16.56 -13.13 -7.72
N GLU A 134 16.05 -14.37 -7.84
CA GLU A 134 16.04 -15.10 -9.11
C GLU A 134 14.96 -14.60 -10.07
N GLU A 135 13.80 -14.26 -9.52
CA GLU A 135 12.63 -13.85 -10.29
C GLU A 135 12.66 -12.36 -10.67
N PHE A 136 13.36 -11.54 -9.89
CA PHE A 136 13.45 -10.09 -10.07
C PHE A 136 14.85 -9.64 -10.50
N TYR A 137 14.91 -8.68 -11.42
CA TYR A 137 16.17 -8.10 -11.88
C TYR A 137 16.64 -6.99 -10.93
N VAL A 138 17.14 -7.36 -9.76
CA VAL A 138 17.61 -6.40 -8.75
C VAL A 138 19.04 -5.99 -9.05
N CYS A 139 19.29 -4.71 -9.26
CA CYS A 139 20.64 -4.17 -9.50
C CYS A 139 20.89 -2.92 -8.65
N THR A 140 22.15 -2.62 -8.41
CA THR A 140 22.61 -1.37 -7.78
C THR A 140 22.52 -0.19 -8.78
N ALA A 141 22.64 1.04 -8.30
CA ALA A 141 22.70 2.23 -9.17
C ALA A 141 23.85 2.15 -10.20
N PRO A 142 25.07 1.64 -9.85
CA PRO A 142 26.12 1.37 -10.84
C PRO A 142 25.83 0.15 -11.75
N GLY A 143 24.68 -0.52 -11.63
CA GLY A 143 24.27 -1.60 -12.52
C GLY A 143 24.76 -3.00 -12.13
N ARG A 144 25.41 -3.19 -10.98
CA ARG A 144 25.78 -4.53 -10.49
C ARG A 144 24.56 -5.29 -10.02
N ARG A 145 24.34 -6.49 -10.53
CA ARG A 145 23.19 -7.32 -10.19
C ARG A 145 23.36 -8.00 -8.84
N TRP A 146 22.32 -7.99 -8.00
CA TRP A 146 22.24 -8.84 -6.82
C TRP A 146 22.00 -10.29 -7.26
N LYS A 147 22.95 -11.18 -6.90
CA LYS A 147 22.87 -12.60 -7.23
C LYS A 147 22.46 -13.40 -5.99
N PRO A 148 21.47 -14.30 -6.09
CA PRO A 148 21.16 -15.19 -4.99
C PRO A 148 22.34 -16.12 -4.73
N GLN A 149 22.81 -16.16 -3.49
CA GLN A 149 23.85 -17.09 -3.07
C GLN A 149 23.21 -18.33 -2.46
N TRP A 150 23.16 -19.41 -3.21
CA TRP A 150 22.61 -20.67 -2.72
C TRP A 150 23.40 -21.86 -3.25
N LYS A 151 23.42 -22.96 -2.48
CA LYS A 151 24.02 -24.21 -2.90
C LYS A 151 22.93 -25.12 -3.51
N PRO A 152 23.20 -25.85 -4.59
CA PRO A 152 22.22 -26.67 -5.30
C PRO A 152 21.84 -27.96 -4.55
N SER A 153 21.52 -27.90 -3.27
CA SER A 153 21.06 -29.06 -2.50
C SER A 153 19.62 -28.84 -2.00
N HIS A 154 18.67 -29.34 -2.75
CA HIS A 154 17.27 -29.68 -2.44
C HIS A 154 16.34 -28.70 -1.72
N ARG A 155 16.78 -27.58 -1.17
CA ARG A 155 15.97 -26.46 -0.68
C ARG A 155 16.79 -25.18 -0.78
N VAL A 156 16.21 -24.15 -1.42
CA VAL A 156 16.79 -22.80 -1.51
C VAL A 156 17.07 -22.28 -0.11
N LYS A 157 18.32 -22.30 0.31
CA LYS A 157 18.76 -21.68 1.57
C LYS A 157 19.58 -20.46 1.22
N VAL A 158 19.17 -19.30 1.75
CA VAL A 158 20.00 -18.09 1.75
C VAL A 158 21.34 -18.43 2.38
N SER A 159 22.46 -17.98 1.79
CA SER A 159 23.78 -18.17 2.43
C SER A 159 23.81 -17.42 3.77
N PHE A 160 24.56 -17.96 4.72
CA PHE A 160 24.72 -17.31 6.04
C PHE A 160 25.26 -15.89 5.91
N GLU A 161 26.21 -15.65 5.01
CA GLU A 161 26.81 -14.32 4.78
C GLU A 161 25.80 -13.33 4.21
N GLN A 162 24.98 -13.76 3.27
CA GLN A 162 23.94 -12.90 2.70
C GLN A 162 22.85 -12.57 3.72
N LEU A 163 22.41 -13.57 4.51
CA LEU A 163 21.45 -13.35 5.60
C LEU A 163 22.01 -12.42 6.67
N LYS A 164 23.28 -12.58 7.04
CA LYS A 164 23.98 -11.69 7.97
C LYS A 164 24.00 -10.25 7.44
N LEU A 165 24.25 -10.06 6.15
CA LEU A 165 24.23 -8.74 5.52
C LEU A 165 22.87 -8.08 5.64
N TRP A 166 21.78 -8.84 5.41
CA TRP A 166 20.41 -8.30 5.55
C TRP A 166 20.11 -7.88 6.99
N TYR A 167 20.47 -8.70 7.97
CA TYR A 167 20.27 -8.34 9.39
C TYR A 167 21.14 -7.13 9.80
N GLN A 168 22.37 -7.05 9.35
CA GLN A 168 23.21 -5.88 9.59
C GLN A 168 22.66 -4.62 8.90
N THR A 169 22.00 -4.77 7.77
CA THR A 169 21.31 -3.65 7.10
C THR A 169 20.14 -3.14 7.92
N LEU A 170 19.35 -4.03 8.55
CA LEU A 170 18.31 -3.65 9.49
C LEU A 170 18.86 -2.91 10.71
N ASP A 171 19.96 -3.41 11.29
CA ASP A 171 20.60 -2.81 12.46
C ASP A 171 21.14 -1.39 12.11
N ASP A 172 21.84 -1.24 10.97
CA ASP A 172 22.34 0.06 10.46
C ASP A 172 21.21 1.05 10.15
N LEU A 173 20.09 0.57 9.60
CA LEU A 173 18.91 1.39 9.30
C LEU A 173 18.28 1.93 10.59
N LEU A 174 18.08 1.07 11.59
CA LEU A 174 17.45 1.47 12.84
C LEU A 174 18.26 2.54 13.59
N ALA A 175 19.59 2.42 13.57
CA ALA A 175 20.49 3.41 14.17
C ALA A 175 20.28 4.83 13.60
N GLN A 176 19.82 4.94 12.36
CA GLN A 176 19.58 6.22 11.71
C GLN A 176 18.12 6.71 11.77
N LYS A 177 17.20 5.95 12.39
CA LYS A 177 15.76 6.21 12.35
C LYS A 177 15.38 7.66 12.67
N ALA A 178 15.85 8.16 13.81
CA ALA A 178 15.46 9.49 14.28
C ALA A 178 15.90 10.60 13.30
N ARG A 179 17.11 10.48 12.75
CA ARG A 179 17.65 11.41 11.76
C ARG A 179 16.89 11.31 10.43
N LEU A 180 16.71 10.09 9.91
CA LEU A 180 16.04 9.86 8.63
C LEU A 180 14.59 10.35 8.63
N GLU A 181 13.82 10.07 9.67
CA GLU A 181 12.43 10.55 9.76
C GLU A 181 12.38 12.08 9.78
N LYS A 182 13.30 12.75 10.52
CA LYS A 182 13.39 14.20 10.53
C LYS A 182 13.75 14.78 9.16
N GLU A 183 14.76 14.23 8.50
CA GLU A 183 15.18 14.66 7.15
C GLU A 183 14.09 14.43 6.12
N LEU A 184 13.43 13.26 6.15
CA LEU A 184 12.27 12.97 5.31
C LEU A 184 11.13 13.97 5.50
N TYR A 185 10.80 14.32 6.74
CA TYR A 185 9.79 15.33 7.02
C TYR A 185 10.17 16.68 6.38
N LEU A 186 11.42 17.11 6.52
CA LEU A 186 11.89 18.37 5.94
C LEU A 186 11.86 18.34 4.41
N GLU A 187 12.26 17.24 3.80
CA GLU A 187 12.22 17.05 2.35
C GLU A 187 10.78 17.04 1.82
N LEU A 188 9.88 16.29 2.46
CA LEU A 188 8.46 16.24 2.10
C LEU A 188 7.80 17.62 2.26
N ARG A 189 8.14 18.36 3.31
CA ARG A 189 7.66 19.73 3.51
C ARG A 189 8.11 20.66 2.40
N HIS A 190 9.35 20.53 1.96
CA HIS A 190 9.91 21.31 0.85
C HIS A 190 9.29 20.93 -0.49
N LEU A 191 9.19 19.62 -0.79
CA LEU A 191 8.69 19.14 -2.08
C LEU A 191 7.18 19.33 -2.26
N PHE A 192 6.40 19.19 -1.18
CA PHE A 192 4.93 19.10 -1.25
C PHE A 192 4.22 20.18 -0.44
N SER A 193 4.92 21.17 0.09
CA SER A 193 4.36 22.30 0.86
C SER A 193 3.41 21.86 1.98
N LEU A 194 3.81 20.84 2.75
CA LEU A 194 2.97 20.28 3.83
C LEU A 194 2.50 21.34 4.81
N GLN A 195 1.23 21.24 5.21
CA GLN A 195 0.64 22.09 6.25
C GLN A 195 0.96 21.47 7.63
N PRO A 196 1.81 22.11 8.45
CA PRO A 196 2.29 21.49 9.69
C PRO A 196 1.26 21.45 10.81
N ASP A 197 0.10 22.10 10.64
CA ASP A 197 -0.87 22.26 11.73
C ASP A 197 -1.71 21.01 12.00
N LEU A 198 -1.93 20.15 10.99
CA LEU A 198 -2.75 18.95 11.12
C LEU A 198 -1.89 17.69 11.14
N VAL A 199 -1.89 17.00 12.27
CA VAL A 199 -1.19 15.74 12.47
C VAL A 199 -2.19 14.62 12.71
N PHE A 200 -2.15 13.62 11.87
CA PHE A 200 -2.99 12.43 11.97
C PHE A 200 -2.21 11.33 12.66
N TYR A 201 -2.79 10.79 13.73
CA TYR A 201 -2.21 9.66 14.44
C TYR A 201 -3.25 8.58 14.66
N ASP A 202 -2.88 7.35 14.34
CA ASP A 202 -3.67 6.18 14.66
C ASP A 202 -2.76 4.97 14.91
N LEU A 203 -3.34 3.92 15.51
CA LEU A 203 -2.67 2.70 15.92
C LEU A 203 -3.24 1.48 15.22
N THR A 204 -2.36 0.57 14.85
CA THR A 204 -2.76 -0.78 14.47
C THR A 204 -2.00 -1.82 15.28
N SER A 205 -2.51 -3.05 15.35
CA SER A 205 -1.77 -4.19 15.89
C SER A 205 -1.27 -5.07 14.76
N THR A 206 -0.14 -5.73 15.01
CA THR A 206 0.33 -6.86 14.23
C THR A 206 0.80 -7.97 15.16
N TYR A 207 0.89 -9.19 14.67
CA TYR A 207 1.15 -10.37 15.49
C TYR A 207 2.48 -11.05 15.13
N PHE A 208 2.99 -11.81 16.10
CA PHE A 208 4.17 -12.64 15.94
C PHE A 208 3.80 -14.07 15.55
N GLU A 209 4.60 -14.66 14.66
CA GLU A 209 4.74 -16.11 14.61
C GLU A 209 5.94 -16.50 15.49
N GLY A 210 5.64 -17.24 16.56
CA GLY A 210 6.60 -17.56 17.62
C GLY A 210 6.49 -16.64 18.84
N THR A 211 7.55 -16.59 19.65
CA THR A 211 7.54 -15.90 20.96
C THR A 211 7.76 -14.40 20.86
N GLY A 212 8.55 -13.95 19.88
CA GLY A 212 9.00 -12.56 19.78
C GLY A 212 9.81 -12.08 21.01
N PRO A 213 10.33 -10.84 20.99
CA PRO A 213 11.05 -10.27 22.12
C PRO A 213 10.11 -9.99 23.31
N ALA A 214 10.53 -10.37 24.51
CA ALA A 214 9.71 -10.25 25.72
C ALA A 214 9.34 -8.79 26.08
N SER A 215 10.10 -7.80 25.63
CA SER A 215 9.81 -6.37 25.82
C SER A 215 8.63 -5.88 25.00
N LEU A 216 8.45 -6.36 23.77
CA LEU A 216 7.42 -5.91 22.83
C LEU A 216 6.29 -6.91 22.64
N ALA A 217 6.61 -8.20 22.50
CA ALA A 217 5.65 -9.24 22.17
C ALA A 217 4.79 -9.61 23.39
N ARG A 218 3.58 -9.03 23.46
CA ARG A 218 2.63 -9.21 24.56
C ARG A 218 1.26 -9.63 24.03
N PHE A 219 0.52 -10.39 24.85
CA PHE A 219 -0.89 -10.63 24.56
C PHE A 219 -1.66 -9.33 24.80
N GLY A 220 -2.49 -8.94 23.83
CA GLY A 220 -3.27 -7.72 23.85
C GLY A 220 -4.44 -7.81 22.88
N TYR A 221 -5.11 -6.70 22.65
CA TYR A 221 -6.22 -6.64 21.69
C TYR A 221 -5.68 -6.84 20.26
N SER A 222 -6.16 -7.91 19.62
CA SER A 222 -5.78 -8.22 18.24
C SER A 222 -6.79 -7.63 17.25
N ARG A 223 -6.38 -6.64 16.47
CA ARG A 223 -7.17 -6.11 15.36
C ARG A 223 -7.21 -7.05 14.13
N ASP A 224 -6.39 -8.11 14.16
CA ASP A 224 -6.28 -9.12 13.11
C ASP A 224 -6.98 -10.44 13.46
N GLU A 225 -7.84 -10.44 14.50
CA GLU A 225 -8.57 -11.62 14.98
C GLU A 225 -7.67 -12.83 15.34
N ARG A 226 -6.44 -12.54 15.80
CA ARG A 226 -5.43 -13.52 16.24
C ARG A 226 -5.16 -13.42 17.76
N PRO A 227 -6.16 -13.61 18.64
CA PRO A 227 -6.00 -13.38 20.08
C PRO A 227 -5.02 -14.35 20.76
N ARG A 228 -4.71 -15.48 20.11
CA ARG A 228 -3.75 -16.48 20.61
C ARG A 228 -2.29 -16.15 20.30
N ASN A 229 -2.05 -15.17 19.41
CA ASN A 229 -0.71 -14.73 19.06
C ASN A 229 -0.33 -13.51 19.91
N ARG A 230 0.95 -13.37 20.24
CA ARG A 230 1.49 -12.15 20.85
C ARG A 230 1.44 -11.02 19.83
N GLN A 231 1.16 -9.81 20.28
CA GLN A 231 0.98 -8.62 19.47
C GLN A 231 2.08 -7.60 19.71
N ILE A 232 2.25 -6.70 18.75
CA ILE A 232 2.82 -5.36 18.95
C ILE A 232 1.82 -4.34 18.44
N LEU A 233 1.92 -3.10 18.94
CA LEU A 233 1.20 -1.97 18.37
C LEU A 233 2.15 -1.16 17.50
N VAL A 234 1.64 -0.71 16.37
CA VAL A 234 2.34 0.18 15.44
C VAL A 234 1.51 1.44 15.27
N GLY A 235 2.09 2.56 15.70
CA GLY A 235 1.53 3.88 15.49
C GLY A 235 2.14 4.51 14.24
N VAL A 236 1.31 5.10 13.39
CA VAL A 236 1.76 5.85 12.22
C VAL A 236 1.31 7.29 12.37
N VAL A 237 2.25 8.21 12.16
CA VAL A 237 1.99 9.64 12.14
C VAL A 237 1.98 10.09 10.69
N MET A 238 0.89 10.73 10.29
CA MET A 238 0.72 11.21 8.92
C MET A 238 0.45 12.71 8.89
N MET A 239 0.88 13.35 7.82
CA MET A 239 0.64 14.76 7.54
C MET A 239 0.35 14.92 6.04
N ASP A 240 -0.80 15.49 5.67
CA ASP A 240 -1.25 15.62 4.27
C ASP A 240 -1.19 14.31 3.47
N GLY A 241 -1.50 13.19 4.14
CA GLY A 241 -1.46 11.86 3.56
C GLY A 241 -0.06 11.25 3.41
N TRP A 242 0.99 11.88 3.94
CA TRP A 242 2.35 11.35 3.96
C TRP A 242 2.70 10.76 5.33
N PRO A 243 3.26 9.54 5.41
CA PRO A 243 3.78 8.99 6.66
C PRO A 243 5.10 9.69 7.00
N ILE A 244 5.12 10.46 8.10
CA ILE A 244 6.29 11.23 8.54
C ILE A 244 7.05 10.55 9.67
N ALA A 245 6.36 9.77 10.50
CA ALA A 245 6.97 9.03 11.60
C ALA A 245 6.18 7.76 11.92
N HIS A 246 6.83 6.82 12.59
CA HIS A 246 6.16 5.63 13.13
C HIS A 246 6.72 5.29 14.52
N HIS A 247 5.88 4.63 15.31
CA HIS A 247 6.22 4.18 16.67
C HIS A 247 5.87 2.70 16.83
N VAL A 248 6.64 2.00 17.64
CA VAL A 248 6.41 0.58 17.97
C VAL A 248 6.28 0.45 19.47
N PHE A 249 5.14 -0.07 19.93
CA PHE A 249 4.81 -0.25 21.34
C PHE A 249 4.55 -1.71 21.68
N ALA A 250 4.68 -2.07 22.95
CA ALA A 250 4.31 -3.38 23.43
C ALA A 250 2.83 -3.70 23.17
N GLY A 251 2.53 -4.94 22.80
CA GLY A 251 1.19 -5.34 22.34
C GLY A 251 0.06 -5.23 23.37
N ASN A 252 0.39 -5.08 24.64
CA ASN A 252 -0.58 -4.88 25.73
C ASN A 252 -0.78 -3.42 26.15
N ARG A 253 -0.13 -2.45 25.47
CA ARG A 253 -0.36 -1.02 25.75
C ARG A 253 -1.77 -0.61 25.33
N LEU A 254 -2.35 0.29 26.09
CA LEU A 254 -3.62 0.91 25.72
C LEU A 254 -3.36 2.05 24.73
N ASP A 255 -4.19 2.17 23.71
CA ASP A 255 -4.04 3.17 22.65
C ASP A 255 -3.89 4.59 23.22
N GLN A 256 -4.72 4.92 24.17
CA GLN A 256 -4.71 6.21 24.86
C GLN A 256 -3.41 6.55 25.60
N SER A 257 -2.62 5.55 26.00
CA SER A 257 -1.34 5.76 26.71
C SER A 257 -0.17 6.11 25.80
N THR A 258 -0.38 6.08 24.46
CA THR A 258 0.66 6.32 23.46
C THR A 258 0.68 7.75 22.92
N VAL A 259 -0.44 8.46 23.03
CA VAL A 259 -0.68 9.78 22.41
C VAL A 259 0.36 10.81 22.85
N LEU A 260 0.56 10.92 24.15
CA LEU A 260 1.46 11.94 24.71
C LEU A 260 2.93 11.69 24.37
N GLU A 261 3.35 10.42 24.36
CA GLU A 261 4.69 10.04 23.95
C GLU A 261 4.96 10.43 22.48
N VAL A 262 3.96 10.26 21.63
CA VAL A 262 4.06 10.65 20.22
C VAL A 262 4.07 12.16 20.06
N VAL A 263 3.21 12.88 20.76
CA VAL A 263 3.16 14.35 20.72
C VAL A 263 4.49 14.96 21.18
N GLU A 264 5.06 14.44 22.27
CA GLU A 264 6.35 14.91 22.78
C GLU A 264 7.49 14.61 21.79
N ASP A 265 7.50 13.42 21.18
CA ASP A 265 8.47 13.06 20.15
C ASP A 265 8.38 14.00 18.92
N LEU A 266 7.17 14.31 18.46
CA LEU A 266 6.96 15.23 17.34
C LEU A 266 7.43 16.67 17.69
N ARG A 267 7.21 17.10 18.91
CA ARG A 267 7.69 18.40 19.38
C ARG A 267 9.22 18.45 19.41
N GLN A 268 9.86 17.45 20.01
CA GLN A 268 11.31 17.44 20.21
C GLN A 268 12.07 17.17 18.90
N ARG A 269 11.69 16.16 18.13
CA ARG A 269 12.41 15.77 16.91
C ARG A 269 12.11 16.63 15.71
N PHE A 270 10.84 16.98 15.51
CA PHE A 270 10.38 17.67 14.30
C PHE A 270 10.19 19.18 14.50
N GLY A 271 10.27 19.67 15.73
CA GLY A 271 10.07 21.08 16.05
C GLY A 271 8.62 21.56 15.87
N LEU A 272 7.65 20.63 15.94
CA LEU A 272 6.22 20.94 15.84
C LEU A 272 5.72 21.49 17.17
N ASN A 273 5.89 22.80 17.40
CA ASN A 273 5.54 23.45 18.67
C ASN A 273 4.02 23.54 18.88
N ARG A 274 3.25 23.68 17.80
CA ARG A 274 1.78 23.64 17.81
C ARG A 274 1.29 22.70 16.73
N MET A 275 0.39 21.79 17.09
CA MET A 275 -0.24 20.86 16.17
C MET A 275 -1.69 20.60 16.60
N ILE A 276 -2.53 20.25 15.66
CA ILE A 276 -3.89 19.75 15.89
C ILE A 276 -3.86 18.25 15.66
N LEU A 277 -3.99 17.49 16.76
CA LEU A 277 -4.03 16.03 16.68
C LEU A 277 -5.39 15.58 16.18
N VAL A 278 -5.42 14.93 15.02
CA VAL A 278 -6.63 14.33 14.47
C VAL A 278 -6.59 12.83 14.72
N GLY A 279 -7.63 12.32 15.38
CA GLY A 279 -7.67 10.90 15.74
C GLY A 279 -9.07 10.33 15.90
N ASP A 280 -9.14 9.00 16.02
CA ASP A 280 -10.40 8.28 16.28
C ASP A 280 -10.67 8.23 17.81
N ARG A 281 -11.83 7.80 18.10
CA ARG A 281 -12.52 7.71 19.40
C ARG A 281 -11.80 6.92 20.49
N GLY A 282 -10.93 5.97 20.10
CA GLY A 282 -10.20 5.10 21.01
C GLY A 282 -8.97 5.75 21.63
N LEU A 283 -8.46 6.81 20.99
CA LEU A 283 -7.20 7.47 21.36
C LEU A 283 -7.33 8.41 22.55
N VAL A 284 -8.56 8.79 22.94
CA VAL A 284 -8.73 9.94 23.81
C VAL A 284 -9.48 9.62 25.11
N THR A 285 -8.80 9.90 26.22
CA THR A 285 -9.39 10.01 27.56
C THR A 285 -9.48 11.47 27.97
N LEU A 286 -10.29 11.76 29.00
CA LEU A 286 -10.33 13.10 29.62
C LEU A 286 -8.92 13.55 30.02
N ARG A 287 -8.13 12.64 30.58
CA ARG A 287 -6.75 12.92 30.98
C ARG A 287 -5.88 13.34 29.78
N ASN A 288 -5.96 12.64 28.64
CA ASN A 288 -5.20 13.03 27.45
C ASN A 288 -5.60 14.41 26.94
N LEU A 289 -6.90 14.76 27.03
CA LEU A 289 -7.37 16.10 26.66
C LEU A 289 -6.79 17.19 27.56
N GLU A 290 -6.80 16.95 28.87
CA GLU A 290 -6.19 17.88 29.83
C GLU A 290 -4.69 18.07 29.59
N GLU A 291 -3.97 16.98 29.33
CA GLU A 291 -2.53 17.01 29.06
C GLU A 291 -2.21 17.68 27.69
N LEU A 292 -3.02 17.46 26.64
CA LEU A 292 -2.91 18.17 25.36
C LEU A 292 -3.18 19.67 25.55
N HIS A 293 -4.20 20.04 26.31
CA HIS A 293 -4.52 21.42 26.64
C HIS A 293 -3.38 22.11 27.39
N GLN A 294 -2.82 21.47 28.43
CA GLN A 294 -1.65 21.97 29.16
C GLN A 294 -0.42 22.15 28.28
N ALA A 295 -0.24 21.23 27.29
CA ALA A 295 0.84 21.31 26.31
C ALA A 295 0.55 22.29 25.15
N GLN A 296 -0.55 23.04 25.20
CA GLN A 296 -1.01 24.00 24.18
C GLN A 296 -1.16 23.32 22.78
N GLN A 297 -1.54 22.07 22.77
CA GLN A 297 -1.81 21.32 21.54
C GLN A 297 -3.32 21.26 21.27
N GLY A 298 -3.69 21.46 20.01
CA GLY A 298 -5.07 21.32 19.57
C GLY A 298 -5.46 19.86 19.34
N TYR A 299 -6.74 19.61 19.24
CA TYR A 299 -7.25 18.32 18.85
C TYR A 299 -8.51 18.41 17.98
N LEU A 300 -8.74 17.38 17.17
CA LEU A 300 -9.94 17.18 16.37
C LEU A 300 -10.34 15.71 16.45
N LEU A 301 -11.39 15.39 17.18
CA LEU A 301 -11.70 14.02 17.58
C LEU A 301 -13.13 13.63 17.25
N GLY A 302 -13.28 12.43 16.70
CA GLY A 302 -14.60 11.82 16.55
C GLY A 302 -15.15 11.31 17.88
N LEU A 303 -16.41 11.58 18.21
CA LEU A 303 -17.05 11.05 19.42
C LEU A 303 -17.74 9.70 19.15
N GLN A 304 -17.73 8.81 20.16
CA GLN A 304 -18.44 7.52 20.08
C GLN A 304 -19.95 7.72 20.07
N ARG A 305 -20.62 7.33 18.98
CA ARG A 305 -22.06 7.55 18.79
C ARG A 305 -22.96 6.81 19.77
N ARG A 306 -22.65 5.55 20.09
CA ARG A 306 -23.65 4.62 20.65
C ARG A 306 -23.66 4.53 22.17
N ASN A 307 -22.56 4.80 22.84
CA ASN A 307 -22.43 4.58 24.27
C ASN A 307 -22.46 5.87 25.11
N ARG A 308 -22.73 7.03 24.50
CA ARG A 308 -22.73 8.32 25.21
C ARG A 308 -24.04 9.06 24.97
N GLN A 309 -24.75 9.35 26.04
CA GLN A 309 -26.01 10.10 26.06
C GLN A 309 -25.82 11.48 25.39
N ASN A 310 -24.72 12.16 25.65
CA ASN A 310 -24.40 13.47 25.12
C ASN A 310 -24.31 13.54 23.58
N VAL A 311 -23.83 12.47 22.91
CA VAL A 311 -23.76 12.46 21.43
C VAL A 311 -25.16 12.48 20.82
N TYR A 312 -26.10 11.75 21.42
CA TYR A 312 -27.50 11.76 20.98
C TYR A 312 -28.13 13.15 21.17
N GLU A 313 -27.86 13.80 22.31
CA GLU A 313 -28.33 15.17 22.59
C GLU A 313 -27.75 16.19 21.60
N TYR A 314 -26.44 16.11 21.26
CA TYR A 314 -25.85 16.97 20.23
C TYR A 314 -26.53 16.77 18.87
N ILE A 315 -26.84 15.54 18.50
CA ILE A 315 -27.55 15.26 17.24
C ILE A 315 -28.97 15.82 17.28
N GLN A 316 -29.69 15.71 18.41
CA GLN A 316 -31.03 16.34 18.54
C GLN A 316 -30.96 17.87 18.47
N GLN A 317 -29.96 18.50 19.09
CA GLN A 317 -29.74 19.94 18.98
C GLN A 317 -29.47 20.35 17.53
N ALA A 318 -28.63 19.57 16.82
CA ALA A 318 -28.34 19.80 15.42
C ALA A 318 -29.57 19.68 14.51
N GLU A 319 -30.45 18.68 14.76
CA GLU A 319 -31.70 18.51 13.99
C GLU A 319 -32.66 19.70 14.14
N ALA A 320 -32.62 20.41 15.25
CA ALA A 320 -33.41 21.63 15.48
C ALA A 320 -32.84 22.87 14.81
N ARG A 321 -31.65 22.81 14.22
CA ARG A 321 -30.98 23.94 13.57
C ARG A 321 -31.31 24.03 12.09
N SER A 322 -31.32 25.25 11.57
CA SER A 322 -31.57 25.58 10.15
C SER A 322 -30.31 26.02 9.40
N ASP A 323 -29.19 26.28 10.10
CA ASP A 323 -27.94 26.83 9.57
C ASP A 323 -26.89 25.78 9.17
N TRP A 324 -27.35 24.65 8.66
CA TRP A 324 -26.48 23.63 8.12
C TRP A 324 -25.68 24.15 6.90
N GLN A 325 -24.38 23.92 6.91
CA GLN A 325 -23.47 24.25 5.82
C GLN A 325 -23.22 23.01 4.95
N GLU A 326 -23.34 23.13 3.63
CA GLU A 326 -23.01 22.05 2.71
C GLU A 326 -21.48 21.94 2.55
N CYS A 327 -20.97 20.74 2.68
CA CYS A 327 -19.55 20.46 2.42
C CYS A 327 -19.34 20.31 0.91
N PRO A 328 -18.27 20.92 0.35
CA PRO A 328 -17.92 20.73 -1.04
C PRO A 328 -17.80 19.25 -1.39
N ALA A 329 -18.32 18.85 -2.55
CA ALA A 329 -18.13 17.51 -3.08
C ALA A 329 -16.62 17.27 -3.30
N GLY A 330 -16.10 16.20 -2.75
CA GLY A 330 -14.71 15.79 -3.03
C GLY A 330 -14.54 15.45 -4.52
N ILE A 331 -13.34 15.64 -5.06
CA ILE A 331 -12.96 15.47 -6.48
C ILE A 331 -13.16 14.03 -7.03
N THR A 332 -13.68 13.10 -6.24
CA THR A 332 -13.81 11.66 -6.59
C THR A 332 -15.21 11.23 -7.02
N ALA A 333 -16.11 12.15 -7.30
CA ALA A 333 -17.43 11.80 -7.81
C ALA A 333 -17.36 11.50 -9.31
N SER A 334 -17.61 10.25 -9.71
CA SER A 334 -17.85 9.89 -11.11
C SER A 334 -19.06 10.66 -11.62
N GLU A 335 -19.00 11.23 -12.82
CA GLU A 335 -20.00 12.12 -13.43
C GLU A 335 -21.42 11.52 -13.63
N LYS A 336 -21.75 10.36 -13.09
CA LYS A 336 -22.98 9.62 -13.42
C LYS A 336 -23.99 9.39 -12.29
N SER A 337 -23.75 9.87 -11.06
CA SER A 337 -24.78 9.81 -10.01
C SER A 337 -24.84 11.11 -9.22
N ALA A 338 -26.05 11.48 -8.77
CA ALA A 338 -26.24 12.61 -7.87
C ALA A 338 -25.28 12.46 -6.67
N VAL A 339 -24.36 13.41 -6.51
CA VAL A 339 -23.34 13.36 -5.47
C VAL A 339 -24.03 13.40 -4.11
N PRO A 340 -23.86 12.37 -3.25
CA PRO A 340 -24.48 12.36 -1.93
C PRO A 340 -24.03 13.58 -1.12
N ARG A 341 -24.97 14.30 -0.54
CA ARG A 341 -24.69 15.54 0.19
C ARG A 341 -24.09 15.23 1.55
N THR A 342 -23.06 16.00 1.91
CA THR A 342 -22.54 16.06 3.27
C THR A 342 -22.75 17.47 3.80
N ARG A 343 -23.30 17.60 5.00
CA ARG A 343 -23.54 18.90 5.63
C ARG A 343 -23.07 18.88 7.09
N VAL A 344 -22.72 20.03 7.61
CA VAL A 344 -22.22 20.20 8.98
C VAL A 344 -22.88 21.37 9.66
N VAL A 345 -23.08 21.26 10.95
CA VAL A 345 -23.56 22.35 11.81
C VAL A 345 -22.81 22.35 13.13
N GLU A 346 -22.55 23.52 13.67
CA GLU A 346 -21.94 23.70 14.99
C GLU A 346 -23.04 23.76 16.05
N VAL A 347 -22.86 23.00 17.14
CA VAL A 347 -23.73 23.06 18.32
C VAL A 347 -22.90 23.36 19.56
N PRO A 348 -23.49 23.95 20.62
CA PRO A 348 -22.77 24.26 21.84
C PRO A 348 -22.22 23.00 22.52
N GLY A 349 -20.94 23.05 22.90
CA GLY A 349 -20.32 22.06 23.76
C GLY A 349 -20.80 22.19 25.22
N ARG A 350 -20.63 21.13 26.00
CA ARG A 350 -20.97 21.15 27.44
C ARG A 350 -19.96 21.87 28.31
N GLN A 351 -18.72 21.98 27.81
CA GLN A 351 -17.62 22.67 28.53
C GLN A 351 -17.26 23.96 27.83
N PRO A 352 -16.86 25.03 28.57
CA PRO A 352 -16.36 26.24 27.97
C PRO A 352 -15.16 25.96 27.03
N GLY A 353 -15.13 26.62 25.89
CA GLY A 353 -14.04 26.45 24.89
C GLY A 353 -14.18 25.22 23.99
N VAL A 354 -14.99 24.21 24.36
CA VAL A 354 -15.23 23.03 23.54
C VAL A 354 -16.28 23.33 22.48
N ARG A 355 -15.94 23.07 21.24
CA ARG A 355 -16.81 23.20 20.06
C ARG A 355 -17.19 21.85 19.53
N ILE A 356 -18.45 21.69 19.15
CA ILE A 356 -19.00 20.44 18.66
C ILE A 356 -19.54 20.64 17.26
N PHE A 357 -19.07 19.82 16.32
CA PHE A 357 -19.59 19.78 14.96
C PHE A 357 -20.37 18.49 14.72
N VAL A 358 -21.62 18.61 14.35
CA VAL A 358 -22.45 17.48 13.93
C VAL A 358 -22.43 17.43 12.41
N VAL A 359 -22.01 16.29 11.88
CA VAL A 359 -21.90 16.07 10.42
C VAL A 359 -22.95 15.05 10.01
N HIS A 360 -23.64 15.32 8.93
CA HIS A 360 -24.59 14.42 8.29
C HIS A 360 -24.14 14.09 6.87
N SER A 361 -24.05 12.80 6.54
CA SER A 361 -23.72 12.30 5.20
C SER A 361 -24.87 11.42 4.70
N GLU A 362 -25.46 11.77 3.56
CA GLU A 362 -26.56 11.02 2.92
C GLU A 362 -26.11 9.62 2.49
N GLU A 363 -24.90 9.47 1.94
CA GLU A 363 -24.35 8.18 1.54
C GLU A 363 -24.26 7.24 2.74
N ARG A 364 -23.69 7.75 3.84
CA ARG A 364 -23.55 6.98 5.08
C ARG A 364 -24.93 6.67 5.69
N GLU A 365 -25.89 7.58 5.60
CA GLU A 365 -27.28 7.34 6.06
C GLU A 365 -27.92 6.19 5.29
N GLN A 366 -27.85 6.20 3.96
CA GLN A 366 -28.39 5.14 3.12
C GLN A 366 -27.74 3.78 3.42
N TYR A 367 -26.43 3.77 3.56
CA TYR A 367 -25.68 2.56 3.90
C TYR A 367 -26.04 2.03 5.29
N GLU A 368 -26.05 2.87 6.32
CA GLU A 368 -26.37 2.48 7.69
C GLU A 368 -27.83 2.06 7.83
N ARG A 369 -28.75 2.70 7.11
CA ARG A 369 -30.16 2.32 7.01
C ARG A 369 -30.32 0.92 6.44
N SER A 370 -29.67 0.62 5.32
CA SER A 370 -29.72 -0.70 4.71
C SER A 370 -29.17 -1.79 5.64
N LEU A 371 -28.08 -1.52 6.35
CA LEU A 371 -27.53 -2.45 7.34
C LEU A 371 -28.49 -2.69 8.52
N ARG A 372 -29.14 -1.64 9.02
CA ARG A 372 -30.15 -1.77 10.08
C ARG A 372 -31.33 -2.61 9.62
N GLU A 373 -31.85 -2.36 8.43
CA GLU A 373 -33.01 -3.10 7.88
C GLU A 373 -32.68 -4.58 7.75
N LEU A 374 -31.52 -4.92 7.21
CA LEU A 374 -31.04 -6.29 7.15
C LEU A 374 -30.86 -6.93 8.55
N ALA A 375 -30.33 -6.17 9.52
CA ALA A 375 -30.16 -6.66 10.88
C ALA A 375 -31.52 -6.90 11.59
N VAL A 376 -32.45 -5.95 11.46
CA VAL A 376 -33.81 -6.06 12.00
C VAL A 376 -34.52 -7.31 11.46
N GLU A 377 -34.48 -7.52 10.14
CA GLU A 377 -35.10 -8.67 9.48
C GLU A 377 -34.48 -10.01 9.95
N ARG A 378 -33.16 -10.09 10.05
CA ARG A 378 -32.45 -11.29 10.53
C ARG A 378 -32.80 -11.61 11.99
N VAL A 379 -32.84 -10.59 12.85
CA VAL A 379 -33.20 -10.77 14.27
C VAL A 379 -34.65 -11.18 14.39
N ARG A 380 -35.56 -10.53 13.64
CA ARG A 380 -37.00 -10.87 13.62
C ARG A 380 -37.20 -12.35 13.29
N LYS A 381 -36.67 -12.83 12.15
CA LYS A 381 -36.75 -14.25 11.77
C LYS A 381 -36.19 -15.20 12.82
N SER A 382 -35.08 -14.78 13.47
CA SER A 382 -34.47 -15.59 14.53
C SER A 382 -35.35 -15.67 15.78
N LEU A 383 -36.06 -14.60 16.14
CA LEU A 383 -36.97 -14.54 17.28
C LEU A 383 -38.31 -15.24 16.98
N GLU A 384 -38.84 -15.13 15.75
CA GLU A 384 -40.02 -15.90 15.27
C GLU A 384 -39.76 -17.41 15.37
N GLY A 385 -38.55 -17.86 14.94
CA GLY A 385 -38.15 -19.26 15.12
C GLY A 385 -38.10 -19.70 16.58
N LEU A 386 -37.68 -18.84 17.50
CA LEU A 386 -37.71 -19.13 18.94
C LEU A 386 -39.15 -19.19 19.46
N GLN A 387 -39.99 -18.24 19.05
CA GLN A 387 -41.40 -18.22 19.42
C GLN A 387 -42.09 -19.50 18.98
N ALA A 388 -41.89 -19.93 17.74
CA ALA A 388 -42.47 -21.19 17.24
C ALA A 388 -41.98 -22.43 18.01
N GLN A 389 -40.73 -22.49 18.44
CA GLN A 389 -40.21 -23.58 19.27
C GLN A 389 -40.89 -23.63 20.67
N VAL A 390 -41.13 -22.47 21.27
CA VAL A 390 -41.81 -22.36 22.55
C VAL A 390 -43.28 -22.76 22.39
N GLU A 391 -43.97 -22.29 21.36
CA GLU A 391 -45.38 -22.62 21.07
C GLU A 391 -45.58 -24.12 20.79
N LYS A 392 -44.63 -24.76 20.07
CA LYS A 392 -44.63 -26.21 19.86
C LYS A 392 -44.26 -27.04 21.09
N GLY A 393 -43.87 -26.39 22.18
CA GLY A 393 -43.43 -27.06 23.41
C GLY A 393 -42.06 -27.75 23.32
N GLU A 394 -41.26 -27.44 22.29
CA GLU A 394 -39.89 -27.93 22.13
C GLU A 394 -38.96 -27.30 23.18
N LEU A 395 -39.23 -26.08 23.61
CA LEU A 395 -38.50 -25.34 24.64
C LEU A 395 -39.46 -24.82 25.70
N LYS A 396 -39.42 -25.38 26.93
CA LYS A 396 -40.40 -25.09 28.02
C LYS A 396 -39.79 -24.35 29.20
N ALA A 397 -38.50 -24.60 29.51
CA ALA A 397 -37.87 -24.03 30.70
C ALA A 397 -37.59 -22.53 30.50
N ALA A 398 -38.07 -21.70 31.42
CA ALA A 398 -37.99 -20.24 31.32
C ALA A 398 -36.57 -19.72 31.23
N ASP A 399 -35.64 -20.32 31.97
CA ASP A 399 -34.20 -20.02 31.93
C ASP A 399 -33.58 -20.29 30.55
N LYS A 400 -33.94 -21.42 29.92
CA LYS A 400 -33.49 -21.80 28.59
C LYS A 400 -34.06 -20.89 27.51
N ILE A 401 -35.34 -20.50 27.62
CA ILE A 401 -35.97 -19.54 26.70
C ILE A 401 -35.25 -18.18 26.80
N GLY A 402 -35.01 -17.70 28.03
CA GLY A 402 -34.29 -16.44 28.25
C GLY A 402 -32.85 -16.44 27.69
N ALA A 403 -32.13 -17.54 27.95
CA ALA A 403 -30.78 -17.70 27.42
C ALA A 403 -30.75 -17.74 25.87
N ALA A 404 -31.72 -18.43 25.25
CA ALA A 404 -31.85 -18.49 23.80
C ALA A 404 -32.20 -17.11 23.22
N ALA A 405 -33.14 -16.37 23.80
CA ALA A 405 -33.49 -15.02 23.41
C ALA A 405 -32.29 -14.07 23.51
N ALA A 406 -31.59 -14.08 24.64
CA ALA A 406 -30.38 -13.27 24.84
C ALA A 406 -29.27 -13.61 23.84
N SER A 407 -29.07 -14.89 23.54
CA SER A 407 -28.09 -15.34 22.54
C SER A 407 -28.43 -14.85 21.12
N LYS A 408 -29.72 -14.96 20.72
CA LYS A 408 -30.18 -14.49 19.41
C LYS A 408 -30.07 -12.97 19.27
N LEU A 409 -30.43 -12.22 20.30
CA LEU A 409 -30.29 -10.76 20.33
C LEU A 409 -28.83 -10.32 20.33
N ARG A 410 -27.92 -11.05 20.99
CA ARG A 410 -26.48 -10.72 21.01
C ARG A 410 -25.84 -10.87 19.65
N ARG A 411 -26.18 -11.93 18.90
CA ARG A 411 -25.52 -12.27 17.62
C ARG A 411 -25.55 -11.14 16.58
N HIS A 412 -26.61 -10.33 16.54
CA HIS A 412 -26.78 -9.23 15.58
C HIS A 412 -27.03 -7.88 16.27
N HIS A 413 -26.59 -7.72 17.51
CA HIS A 413 -26.91 -6.55 18.34
C HIS A 413 -28.39 -6.21 18.38
N GLY A 414 -29.24 -7.23 18.30
CA GLY A 414 -30.70 -7.12 18.21
C GLY A 414 -31.37 -6.46 19.42
N HIS A 415 -30.69 -6.43 20.59
CA HIS A 415 -31.12 -5.67 21.77
C HIS A 415 -31.31 -4.15 21.50
N ARG A 416 -30.78 -3.62 20.40
CA ARG A 416 -30.99 -2.23 19.95
C ARG A 416 -32.35 -2.03 19.30
N TYR A 417 -32.95 -3.12 18.82
CA TYR A 417 -34.18 -3.07 18.02
C TYR A 417 -35.35 -3.78 18.67
N PHE A 418 -35.09 -4.86 19.40
CA PHE A 418 -36.14 -5.72 19.98
C PHE A 418 -36.00 -5.87 21.47
N ALA A 419 -37.17 -5.97 22.12
CA ALA A 419 -37.33 -6.44 23.47
C ALA A 419 -38.19 -7.72 23.44
N TRP A 420 -38.16 -8.49 24.52
CA TRP A 420 -38.94 -9.70 24.66
C TRP A 420 -39.48 -9.84 26.09
N GLU A 421 -40.56 -10.58 26.24
CA GLU A 421 -41.16 -10.96 27.52
C GLU A 421 -41.59 -12.41 27.50
N LEU A 422 -41.58 -13.03 28.68
CA LEU A 422 -42.12 -14.36 28.91
C LEU A 422 -43.20 -14.25 29.96
N ARG A 423 -44.46 -14.44 29.56
CA ARG A 423 -45.61 -14.40 30.46
C ARG A 423 -46.41 -15.69 30.34
N GLN A 424 -46.68 -16.36 31.47
CA GLN A 424 -47.44 -17.60 31.52
C GLN A 424 -46.96 -18.66 30.50
N GLY A 425 -45.63 -18.82 30.36
CA GLY A 425 -45.04 -19.76 29.42
C GLY A 425 -45.09 -19.36 27.94
N LYS A 426 -45.66 -18.20 27.59
CA LYS A 426 -45.71 -17.67 26.22
C LYS A 426 -44.59 -16.68 26.00
N PHE A 427 -43.72 -16.94 25.02
CA PHE A 427 -42.68 -16.02 24.57
C PHE A 427 -43.26 -15.02 23.58
N ARG A 428 -43.04 -13.75 23.82
CA ARG A 428 -43.38 -12.63 22.91
C ARG A 428 -42.20 -11.73 22.72
N PHE A 429 -42.01 -11.20 21.53
CA PHE A 429 -41.05 -10.17 21.25
C PHE A 429 -41.71 -9.03 20.49
N PHE A 430 -41.13 -7.85 20.59
CA PHE A 430 -41.63 -6.63 19.95
C PHE A 430 -40.48 -5.69 19.65
N GLU A 431 -40.66 -4.84 18.64
CA GLU A 431 -39.73 -3.76 18.40
C GLU A 431 -39.71 -2.79 19.56
N HIS A 432 -38.50 -2.35 19.97
CA HIS A 432 -38.35 -1.38 21.05
C HIS A 432 -38.43 0.04 20.45
N PRO A 433 -39.58 0.76 20.57
CA PRO A 433 -39.81 1.98 19.78
C PRO A 433 -38.80 3.08 20.06
N LEU A 434 -38.42 3.29 21.31
CA LEU A 434 -37.47 4.33 21.72
C LEU A 434 -36.07 4.05 21.21
N ASN A 435 -35.61 2.80 21.33
CA ASN A 435 -34.28 2.42 20.82
C ASN A 435 -34.22 2.51 19.32
N LEU A 436 -35.26 2.04 18.62
CA LEU A 436 -35.33 2.10 17.17
C LEU A 436 -35.34 3.55 16.66
N ARG A 437 -36.07 4.45 17.30
CA ARG A 437 -36.07 5.88 17.01
C ARG A 437 -34.69 6.49 17.21
N ARG A 438 -34.00 6.12 18.30
CA ARG A 438 -32.63 6.56 18.60
C ARG A 438 -31.65 6.08 17.54
N GLU A 439 -31.69 4.80 17.16
CA GLU A 439 -30.78 4.25 16.12
C GLU A 439 -31.02 4.92 14.77
N LYS A 440 -32.27 5.16 14.37
CA LYS A 440 -32.61 5.92 13.14
C LYS A 440 -32.08 7.35 13.18
N ALA A 441 -32.19 8.05 14.31
CA ALA A 441 -31.68 9.41 14.47
C ALA A 441 -30.15 9.49 14.37
N LEU A 442 -29.44 8.41 14.66
CA LEU A 442 -27.98 8.32 14.55
C LEU A 442 -27.48 8.02 13.13
N GLU A 443 -28.34 7.53 12.22
CA GLU A 443 -27.95 7.14 10.87
C GLU A 443 -27.37 8.33 10.08
N GLY A 444 -26.27 8.09 9.38
CA GLY A 444 -25.58 9.08 8.59
C GLY A 444 -24.86 10.16 9.36
N LYS A 445 -24.99 10.19 10.70
CA LYS A 445 -24.45 11.28 11.51
C LYS A 445 -23.23 10.85 12.33
N TYR A 446 -22.27 11.75 12.46
CA TYR A 446 -21.16 11.63 13.39
C TYR A 446 -20.85 13.00 14.02
N VAL A 447 -20.17 12.97 15.14
CA VAL A 447 -19.90 14.18 15.94
C VAL A 447 -18.40 14.34 16.10
N ILE A 448 -17.91 15.53 15.83
CA ILE A 448 -16.53 15.93 15.98
C ILE A 448 -16.44 16.94 17.12
N GLN A 449 -15.44 16.79 17.95
CA GLN A 449 -15.13 17.68 19.07
C GLN A 449 -13.75 18.32 18.86
N THR A 450 -13.63 19.61 19.17
CA THR A 450 -12.37 20.37 19.12
C THR A 450 -12.39 21.51 20.14
N GLU A 451 -11.21 22.03 20.49
CA GLU A 451 -11.03 23.30 21.22
C GLU A 451 -10.40 24.38 20.32
N GLU A 452 -10.16 24.08 19.03
CA GLU A 452 -9.55 25.04 18.11
C GLU A 452 -10.51 26.18 17.75
N PRO A 453 -10.23 27.44 18.18
CA PRO A 453 -11.17 28.55 18.00
C PRO A 453 -11.30 28.99 16.54
N HIS A 454 -10.25 28.83 15.75
CA HIS A 454 -10.19 29.34 14.37
C HIS A 454 -10.60 28.30 13.31
N LEU A 455 -10.86 27.06 13.70
CA LEU A 455 -11.23 25.99 12.78
C LEU A 455 -12.70 26.15 12.37
N THR A 456 -12.97 26.40 11.09
CA THR A 456 -14.36 26.46 10.59
C THR A 456 -14.97 25.06 10.55
N PRO A 457 -16.33 24.92 10.61
CA PRO A 457 -17.00 23.63 10.50
C PRO A 457 -16.59 22.84 9.25
N LEU A 458 -16.46 23.52 8.09
CA LEU A 458 -16.04 22.91 6.84
C LEU A 458 -14.59 22.41 6.88
N GLN A 459 -13.68 23.18 7.46
CA GLN A 459 -12.28 22.77 7.64
C GLN A 459 -12.19 21.56 8.58
N ALA A 460 -12.98 21.54 9.67
CA ALA A 460 -13.02 20.42 10.60
C ALA A 460 -13.47 19.13 9.91
N VAL A 461 -14.51 19.19 9.07
CA VAL A 461 -14.98 18.04 8.30
C VAL A 461 -13.93 17.59 7.28
N ALA A 462 -13.31 18.52 6.55
CA ALA A 462 -12.24 18.22 5.59
C ALA A 462 -11.06 17.55 6.27
N ALA A 463 -10.59 18.10 7.40
CA ALA A 463 -9.53 17.51 8.21
C ALA A 463 -9.91 16.11 8.73
N TYR A 464 -11.11 15.95 9.31
CA TYR A 464 -11.54 14.66 9.83
C TYR A 464 -11.68 13.57 8.73
N LYS A 465 -12.11 13.97 7.53
CA LYS A 465 -12.16 13.04 6.38
C LYS A 465 -10.77 12.53 5.96
N GLN A 466 -9.71 13.31 6.18
CA GLN A 466 -8.35 12.87 5.89
C GLN A 466 -7.88 11.72 6.81
N LEU A 467 -8.58 11.44 7.93
CA LEU A 467 -8.30 10.26 8.75
C LEU A 467 -8.47 8.94 7.94
N ASN A 468 -9.32 8.94 6.93
CA ASN A 468 -9.45 7.81 5.99
C ASN A 468 -8.12 7.50 5.27
N GLU A 469 -7.24 8.51 5.09
CA GLU A 469 -5.90 8.28 4.51
C GLU A 469 -5.03 7.44 5.43
N VAL A 470 -5.16 7.63 6.75
CA VAL A 470 -4.45 6.83 7.75
C VAL A 470 -4.98 5.39 7.76
N GLU A 471 -6.31 5.21 7.69
CA GLU A 471 -6.92 3.89 7.59
C GLU A 471 -6.47 3.16 6.31
N ARG A 472 -6.39 3.86 5.17
CA ARG A 472 -5.83 3.31 3.92
C ARG A 472 -4.34 2.96 4.06
N ALA A 473 -3.55 3.81 4.71
CA ALA A 473 -2.16 3.53 4.98
C ALA A 473 -1.98 2.24 5.80
N PHE A 474 -2.81 2.01 6.81
CA PHE A 474 -2.80 0.75 7.56
C PHE A 474 -3.26 -0.45 6.73
N ALA A 475 -4.25 -0.28 5.86
CA ALA A 475 -4.64 -1.33 4.94
C ALA A 475 -3.47 -1.71 4.00
N HIS A 476 -2.73 -0.72 3.48
CA HIS A 476 -1.54 -0.96 2.66
C HIS A 476 -0.40 -1.61 3.47
N LEU A 477 -0.12 -1.16 4.69
CA LEU A 477 0.86 -1.81 5.57
C LEU A 477 0.53 -3.28 5.84
N LYS A 478 -0.74 -3.63 5.99
CA LYS A 478 -1.19 -4.98 6.30
C LYS A 478 -1.30 -5.90 5.08
N HIS A 479 -1.72 -5.37 3.94
CA HIS A 479 -2.12 -6.18 2.77
C HIS A 479 -1.19 -6.02 1.57
N LEU A 480 -0.57 -4.86 1.37
CA LEU A 480 0.39 -4.64 0.29
C LEU A 480 1.82 -4.92 0.76
N VAL A 481 2.23 -4.31 1.87
CA VAL A 481 3.60 -4.43 2.41
C VAL A 481 3.75 -5.66 3.29
N GLU A 482 2.65 -6.28 3.69
CA GLU A 482 2.58 -7.45 4.58
C GLU A 482 3.46 -7.30 5.83
N LEU A 483 3.19 -6.26 6.62
CA LEU A 483 3.86 -6.04 7.91
C LEU A 483 3.80 -7.28 8.83
N ARG A 484 2.86 -8.17 8.62
CA ARG A 484 2.57 -9.36 9.42
C ARG A 484 2.66 -10.66 8.61
N PRO A 485 3.05 -11.79 9.23
CA PRO A 485 3.47 -11.93 10.63
C PRO A 485 4.91 -11.44 10.85
N VAL A 486 5.25 -11.11 12.10
CA VAL A 486 6.61 -10.75 12.51
C VAL A 486 7.32 -12.01 13.03
N PHE A 487 8.53 -12.28 12.53
CA PHE A 487 9.32 -13.47 12.90
C PHE A 487 10.54 -13.15 13.77
N HIS A 488 10.92 -11.87 13.87
CA HIS A 488 12.12 -11.45 14.59
C HIS A 488 12.02 -11.66 16.09
N GLN A 489 13.14 -12.10 16.72
CA GLN A 489 13.24 -12.38 18.15
C GLN A 489 13.98 -11.27 18.92
N GLN A 490 14.65 -10.36 18.24
CA GLN A 490 15.33 -9.20 18.84
C GLN A 490 14.48 -7.95 18.65
N GLU A 491 14.37 -7.12 19.70
CA GLU A 491 13.55 -5.92 19.69
C GLU A 491 13.97 -4.95 18.58
N GLU A 492 15.27 -4.72 18.43
CA GLU A 492 15.85 -3.82 17.45
C GLU A 492 15.46 -4.25 16.02
N ARG A 493 15.48 -5.55 15.75
CA ARG A 493 15.09 -6.07 14.43
C ARG A 493 13.60 -6.02 14.18
N VAL A 494 12.77 -6.14 15.21
CA VAL A 494 11.33 -5.89 15.11
C VAL A 494 11.08 -4.43 14.74
N ARG A 495 11.74 -3.50 15.41
CA ARG A 495 11.65 -2.06 15.12
C ARG A 495 12.16 -1.72 13.72
N ALA A 496 13.28 -2.32 13.30
CA ALA A 496 13.82 -2.14 11.95
C ALA A 496 12.90 -2.70 10.87
N HIS A 497 12.30 -3.87 11.09
CA HIS A 497 11.30 -4.48 10.21
C HIS A 497 10.08 -3.55 9.98
N VAL A 498 9.55 -2.98 11.07
CA VAL A 498 8.48 -1.98 10.97
C VAL A 498 8.95 -0.74 10.21
N PHE A 499 10.21 -0.33 10.40
CA PHE A 499 10.76 0.82 9.70
C PHE A 499 10.90 0.58 8.20
N VAL A 500 11.38 -0.59 7.77
CA VAL A 500 11.38 -0.96 6.33
C VAL A 500 9.96 -0.92 5.76
N ALA A 501 8.97 -1.43 6.50
CA ALA A 501 7.58 -1.38 6.08
C ALA A 501 7.04 0.06 6.00
N ALA A 502 7.41 0.95 6.92
CA ALA A 502 7.05 2.37 6.87
C ALA A 502 7.69 3.09 5.67
N LEU A 503 8.95 2.78 5.34
CA LEU A 503 9.61 3.31 4.15
C LEU A 503 8.99 2.76 2.84
N ALA A 504 8.58 1.49 2.83
CA ALA A 504 7.86 0.91 1.70
C ALA A 504 6.48 1.59 1.53
N LEU A 505 5.76 1.85 2.62
CA LEU A 505 4.52 2.64 2.59
C LEU A 505 4.77 4.04 2.02
N LEU A 506 5.85 4.71 2.42
CA LEU A 506 6.21 6.03 1.90
C LEU A 506 6.40 6.01 0.38
N VAL A 507 7.11 5.01 -0.15
CA VAL A 507 7.32 4.84 -1.61
C VAL A 507 6.00 4.53 -2.32
N ASP A 508 5.13 3.69 -1.74
CA ASP A 508 3.81 3.40 -2.29
C ASP A 508 2.92 4.65 -2.33
N ARG A 509 2.94 5.46 -1.26
CA ARG A 509 2.23 6.75 -1.23
C ARG A 509 2.77 7.74 -2.26
N ALA A 510 4.09 7.76 -2.50
CA ALA A 510 4.67 8.57 -3.57
C ALA A 510 4.13 8.15 -4.95
N LEU A 511 4.07 6.84 -5.24
CA LEU A 511 3.44 6.35 -6.47
C LEU A 511 1.98 6.79 -6.57
N GLU A 512 1.20 6.60 -5.51
CA GLU A 512 -0.22 6.96 -5.48
C GLU A 512 -0.43 8.45 -5.76
N LYS A 513 0.36 9.34 -5.15
CA LYS A 513 0.29 10.80 -5.39
C LYS A 513 0.65 11.16 -6.84
N GLU A 514 1.66 10.52 -7.43
CA GLU A 514 2.01 10.73 -8.84
C GLU A 514 0.88 10.27 -9.78
N LEU A 515 0.29 9.11 -9.51
CA LEU A 515 -0.85 8.60 -10.30
C LEU A 515 -2.08 9.51 -10.20
N GLN A 516 -2.37 10.04 -9.01
CA GLN A 516 -3.44 11.02 -8.78
C GLN A 516 -3.19 12.33 -9.53
N THR A 517 -1.97 12.87 -9.44
CA THR A 517 -1.56 14.09 -10.13
C THR A 517 -1.69 13.95 -11.65
N ALA A 518 -1.36 12.78 -12.17
CA ALA A 518 -1.49 12.47 -13.60
C ALA A 518 -2.92 12.05 -14.01
N SER A 519 -3.88 12.01 -13.09
CA SER A 519 -5.26 11.54 -13.32
C SER A 519 -5.34 10.17 -14.01
N SER A 520 -4.43 9.25 -13.62
CA SER A 520 -4.28 7.96 -14.32
C SER A 520 -5.42 6.99 -14.09
N GLY A 521 -6.25 7.18 -13.07
CA GLY A 521 -7.35 6.29 -12.68
C GLY A 521 -6.90 4.93 -12.11
N LEU A 522 -5.60 4.65 -12.05
CA LEU A 522 -5.06 3.41 -11.49
C LEU A 522 -4.81 3.54 -9.99
N SER A 523 -5.16 2.50 -9.23
CA SER A 523 -4.72 2.36 -7.83
C SER A 523 -3.25 1.89 -7.77
N SER A 524 -2.55 2.17 -6.65
CA SER A 524 -1.16 1.72 -6.51
C SER A 524 -1.00 0.19 -6.59
N PRO A 525 -1.87 -0.67 -6.02
CA PRO A 525 -1.77 -2.11 -6.23
C PRO A 525 -1.90 -2.53 -7.70
N ALA A 526 -2.83 -1.93 -8.45
CA ALA A 526 -2.99 -2.20 -9.87
C ALA A 526 -1.79 -1.73 -10.68
N ALA A 527 -1.17 -0.61 -10.28
CA ALA A 527 0.04 -0.11 -10.91
C ALA A 527 1.24 -1.05 -10.67
N TRP A 528 1.45 -1.51 -9.43
CA TRP A 528 2.52 -2.49 -9.12
C TRP A 528 2.34 -3.76 -9.94
N GLN A 529 1.13 -4.31 -10.00
CA GLN A 529 0.83 -5.51 -10.82
C GLN A 529 1.07 -5.27 -12.32
N ALA A 530 0.66 -4.12 -12.85
CA ALA A 530 0.89 -3.79 -14.26
C ALA A 530 2.37 -3.71 -14.60
N LEU A 531 3.19 -3.14 -13.71
CA LEU A 531 4.63 -3.00 -13.87
C LEU A 531 5.37 -4.35 -13.95
N GLU A 532 4.85 -5.43 -13.37
CA GLU A 532 5.44 -6.77 -13.46
C GLU A 532 5.51 -7.31 -14.89
N THR A 533 4.75 -6.74 -15.82
CA THR A 533 4.81 -7.08 -17.25
C THR A 533 6.06 -6.56 -17.96
N ILE A 534 6.81 -5.65 -17.32
CA ILE A 534 8.10 -5.16 -17.83
C ILE A 534 9.19 -6.06 -17.27
N ARG A 535 9.89 -6.76 -18.18
CA ARG A 535 10.90 -7.75 -17.84
C ARG A 535 12.22 -7.48 -18.54
N CYS A 536 13.31 -7.73 -17.86
CA CYS A 536 14.62 -7.90 -18.46
C CYS A 536 14.74 -9.33 -18.96
N VAL A 537 15.03 -9.47 -20.25
CA VAL A 537 15.16 -10.76 -20.93
C VAL A 537 16.59 -10.88 -21.46
N GLU A 538 17.30 -11.90 -21.02
CA GLU A 538 18.60 -12.23 -21.59
C GLU A 538 18.37 -13.01 -22.88
N VAL A 539 18.89 -12.48 -23.98
CA VAL A 539 18.78 -13.11 -25.31
C VAL A 539 20.15 -13.60 -25.71
N GLY A 540 20.28 -14.93 -25.81
CA GLY A 540 21.48 -15.56 -26.38
C GLY A 540 21.46 -15.43 -27.90
N LEU A 541 22.55 -14.95 -28.46
CA LEU A 541 22.74 -14.72 -29.89
C LEU A 541 24.01 -15.46 -30.34
N GLY A 542 23.91 -16.78 -30.53
CA GLY A 542 25.08 -17.63 -30.77
C GLY A 542 26.05 -17.60 -29.59
N SER A 543 27.26 -17.08 -29.79
CA SER A 543 28.26 -16.95 -28.70
C SER A 543 28.13 -15.67 -27.86
N GLY A 544 27.18 -14.78 -28.18
CA GLY A 544 26.96 -13.52 -27.48
C GLY A 544 25.65 -13.49 -26.72
N HIS A 545 25.57 -12.62 -25.70
CA HIS A 545 24.35 -12.36 -24.95
C HIS A 545 23.97 -10.88 -25.04
N LYS A 546 22.68 -10.59 -25.12
CA LYS A 546 22.13 -9.23 -25.08
C LYS A 546 21.00 -9.17 -24.08
N LEU A 547 21.06 -8.20 -23.17
CA LEU A 547 19.96 -7.88 -22.28
C LEU A 547 18.96 -6.99 -23.04
N CYS A 548 17.71 -7.42 -23.10
CA CYS A 548 16.59 -6.71 -23.70
C CYS A 548 15.54 -6.44 -22.65
N VAL A 549 14.75 -5.37 -22.81
CA VAL A 549 13.65 -5.03 -21.91
C VAL A 549 12.33 -5.05 -22.66
N THR A 550 11.32 -5.71 -22.11
CA THR A 550 9.97 -5.71 -22.69
C THR A 550 9.27 -4.37 -22.45
N ARG A 551 8.36 -3.98 -23.34
CA ARG A 551 7.61 -2.73 -23.20
C ARG A 551 6.51 -2.78 -22.12
N GLY A 552 6.12 -3.97 -21.69
CA GLY A 552 5.04 -4.18 -20.74
C GLY A 552 3.63 -3.93 -21.30
N SER A 553 2.65 -3.93 -20.41
CA SER A 553 1.23 -3.69 -20.72
C SER A 553 0.93 -2.21 -20.97
N GLN A 554 -0.27 -1.91 -21.51
CA GLN A 554 -0.75 -0.52 -21.66
C GLN A 554 -0.86 0.20 -20.30
N HIS A 555 -1.28 -0.49 -19.24
CA HIS A 555 -1.34 0.05 -17.90
C HIS A 555 0.08 0.37 -17.38
N ALA A 556 1.06 -0.51 -17.62
CA ALA A 556 2.47 -0.21 -17.28
C ALA A 556 2.97 1.04 -18.00
N ALA A 557 2.69 1.16 -19.30
CA ALA A 557 3.04 2.37 -20.08
C ALA A 557 2.35 3.63 -19.54
N SER A 558 1.12 3.52 -19.00
CA SER A 558 0.42 4.64 -18.35
C SER A 558 1.12 5.06 -17.05
N VAL A 559 1.54 4.09 -16.23
CA VAL A 559 2.31 4.37 -15.00
C VAL A 559 3.64 5.06 -15.32
N LEU A 560 4.39 4.55 -16.30
CA LEU A 560 5.67 5.16 -16.71
C LEU A 560 5.50 6.60 -17.21
N ARG A 561 4.44 6.87 -17.97
CA ARG A 561 4.11 8.24 -18.41
C ARG A 561 3.76 9.16 -17.24
N ALA A 562 2.97 8.67 -16.27
CA ALA A 562 2.65 9.44 -15.06
C ALA A 562 3.91 9.86 -14.30
N LEU A 563 4.88 8.96 -14.21
CA LEU A 563 6.18 9.19 -13.56
C LEU A 563 7.22 9.85 -14.47
N ARG A 564 6.90 10.12 -15.74
CA ARG A 564 7.82 10.67 -16.76
C ARG A 564 9.08 9.82 -16.96
N ILE A 565 8.97 8.50 -16.80
CA ILE A 565 10.07 7.56 -17.05
C ILE A 565 10.07 7.19 -18.54
N THR A 566 11.13 7.55 -19.24
CA THR A 566 11.32 7.31 -20.68
C THR A 566 12.32 6.22 -20.98
N GLU A 567 13.30 6.02 -20.10
CA GLU A 567 14.34 5.00 -20.24
C GLU A 567 13.99 3.76 -19.42
N LEU A 568 13.94 2.62 -20.10
CA LEU A 568 13.56 1.33 -19.48
C LEU A 568 14.76 0.44 -19.20
N ASP A 569 15.91 0.69 -19.84
CA ASP A 569 17.06 -0.18 -19.70
C ASP A 569 17.66 -0.08 -18.30
N PRO A 570 18.01 -1.21 -17.68
CA PRO A 570 18.71 -1.19 -16.41
C PRO A 570 20.12 -0.60 -16.61
N PRO A 571 20.66 0.05 -15.56
CA PRO A 571 22.03 0.56 -15.61
C PRO A 571 23.00 -0.58 -15.89
N ARG A 572 24.03 -0.33 -16.68
CA ARG A 572 25.05 -1.31 -17.07
C ARG A 572 26.26 -1.19 -16.14
N PRO A 573 26.76 -2.30 -15.58
CA PRO A 573 27.95 -2.26 -14.75
C PRO A 573 29.19 -1.92 -15.58
N ALA A 574 30.17 -1.30 -14.95
CA ALA A 574 31.49 -1.18 -15.54
C ALA A 574 32.08 -2.59 -15.78
N SER A 575 32.88 -2.73 -16.84
CA SER A 575 33.49 -4.01 -17.21
C SER A 575 34.21 -4.67 -16.01
N GLY A 576 33.90 -5.94 -15.75
CA GLY A 576 34.51 -6.73 -14.66
C GLY A 576 33.79 -6.68 -13.31
N GLN A 577 32.64 -6.00 -13.17
CA GLN A 577 31.89 -5.89 -11.93
C GLN A 577 30.39 -6.24 -12.11
N GLU A 578 30.11 -7.44 -12.58
CA GLU A 578 28.73 -7.81 -12.98
C GLU A 578 27.79 -8.10 -11.79
N TYR A 579 28.31 -8.55 -10.65
CA TYR A 579 27.49 -9.00 -9.53
C TYR A 579 27.88 -8.37 -8.19
N VAL A 580 26.89 -8.24 -7.31
CA VAL A 580 27.06 -7.97 -5.88
C VAL A 580 27.03 -9.32 -5.15
N MET A 581 27.86 -9.49 -4.14
CA MET A 581 27.90 -10.72 -3.34
C MET A 581 26.57 -11.02 -2.66
#